data_7b3e7943d512aaa44d68f3eda63b3d7e
#
_entry.id   7b3e7943d512aaa44d68f3eda63b3d7e
#
_cell.length_a   1.000
_cell.length_b   1.000
_cell.length_c   1.000
_cell.angle_alpha   90.00
_cell.angle_beta   90.00
_cell.angle_gamma   90.00
#
_symmetry.space_group_name_H-M   'P 1'
#
loop_
_entity.id
_entity.type
_entity.pdbx_description
1 polymer ?
#
loop_
_entity_poly.entity_id
_entity_poly.type
_entity_poly.pdbx_seq_one_letter_code
_entity_poly.pdbx_strand_id
1 'polypeptide(L)'
;MKILKLLLPAVLALCFTGCLDVNETIEVRKDGGGQLTEDMDMSQVIDILQTYMGKDEMAKKGIQTMDTTVYLKDIVDTSTTLSAEKKALLRPGKVHIKLDLEAKIFKTRMVFPFTSQENLQKLYTVMSDGSAFGSTKLLGNLGGDDAGGGGTPDLSQFTGIYTFSSLDGMMSKKVNREKWKALVDRPEMAQMKQASQMGMEINYTTVIELPRPAKKISNPTAKLSDDKKTVTLKYNLIDALDHPEQFEYTIDY
;
A
#
# COMPACT_ATOMS: atom_id res chain seq x y z
N MET A 1 -36.89 -22.37 -22.68
CA MET A 1 -36.36 -22.80 -21.38
C MET A 1 -34.87 -23.21 -21.36
N LYS A 2 -34.18 -23.48 -22.48
CA LYS A 2 -32.74 -23.84 -22.49
C LYS A 2 -31.79 -22.66 -22.36
N ILE A 3 -32.17 -21.46 -22.81
CA ILE A 3 -31.35 -20.24 -22.76
C ILE A 3 -31.24 -19.69 -21.32
N LEU A 4 -32.28 -19.83 -20.49
CA LEU A 4 -32.30 -19.38 -19.10
C LEU A 4 -31.35 -20.19 -18.21
N LYS A 5 -31.06 -21.45 -18.55
CA LYS A 5 -30.12 -22.30 -17.79
C LYS A 5 -28.65 -22.02 -18.08
N LEU A 6 -28.36 -21.32 -19.21
CA LEU A 6 -26.98 -20.94 -19.57
C LEU A 6 -26.59 -19.55 -19.01
N LEU A 7 -27.59 -18.70 -18.70
CA LEU A 7 -27.33 -17.36 -18.10
C LEU A 7 -27.00 -17.42 -16.61
N LEU A 8 -27.49 -18.43 -15.89
CA LEU A 8 -27.26 -18.56 -14.46
C LEU A 8 -25.78 -18.73 -14.06
N PRO A 9 -24.97 -19.60 -14.73
CA PRO A 9 -23.54 -19.71 -14.40
C PRO A 9 -22.72 -18.48 -14.87
N ALA A 10 -23.14 -17.76 -15.90
CA ALA A 10 -22.46 -16.54 -16.37
C ALA A 10 -22.64 -15.37 -15.41
N VAL A 11 -23.79 -15.27 -14.73
CA VAL A 11 -24.05 -14.24 -13.71
C VAL A 11 -23.31 -14.56 -12.41
N LEU A 12 -23.12 -15.85 -12.08
CA LEU A 12 -22.38 -16.27 -10.89
C LEU A 12 -20.85 -16.04 -11.02
N ALA A 13 -20.31 -16.02 -12.25
CA ALA A 13 -18.90 -15.76 -12.51
C ALA A 13 -18.49 -14.27 -12.37
N LEU A 14 -19.45 -13.34 -12.26
CA LEU A 14 -19.20 -11.91 -12.14
C LEU A 14 -19.06 -11.42 -10.68
N CYS A 15 -19.16 -12.31 -9.69
CA CYS A 15 -19.29 -11.90 -8.27
C CYS A 15 -18.03 -12.03 -7.42
N PHE A 16 -16.86 -12.39 -7.98
CA PHE A 16 -15.65 -12.63 -7.18
C PHE A 16 -14.41 -11.90 -7.72
N THR A 17 -14.52 -10.64 -8.08
CA THR A 17 -13.31 -9.82 -8.29
C THR A 17 -12.99 -9.11 -6.98
N GLY A 18 -12.23 -9.80 -6.14
CA GLY A 18 -11.71 -9.28 -4.90
C GLY A 18 -10.45 -8.46 -5.14
N CYS A 19 -10.54 -7.14 -5.33
CA CYS A 19 -9.40 -6.27 -5.50
C CYS A 19 -9.10 -5.50 -4.21
N LEU A 20 -7.87 -5.61 -3.73
CA LEU A 20 -7.27 -4.65 -2.82
C LEU A 20 -6.55 -3.61 -3.68
N ASP A 21 -6.92 -2.34 -3.55
CA ASP A 21 -6.30 -1.27 -4.33
C ASP A 21 -5.37 -0.44 -3.44
N VAL A 22 -4.12 -0.31 -3.86
CA VAL A 22 -3.12 0.55 -3.24
C VAL A 22 -2.69 1.61 -4.26
N ASN A 23 -2.83 2.88 -3.88
CA ASN A 23 -2.40 4.00 -4.70
C ASN A 23 -1.33 4.81 -3.95
N GLU A 24 -0.10 4.74 -4.44
CA GLU A 24 1.03 5.54 -3.97
C GLU A 24 1.18 6.77 -4.85
N THR A 25 1.19 7.96 -4.26
CA THR A 25 1.45 9.21 -4.98
C THR A 25 2.65 9.90 -4.36
N ILE A 26 3.66 10.19 -5.19
CA ILE A 26 4.86 10.95 -4.84
C ILE A 26 4.78 12.29 -5.57
N GLU A 27 4.49 13.35 -4.85
CA GLU A 27 4.56 14.72 -5.37
C GLU A 27 5.91 15.34 -5.02
N VAL A 28 6.71 15.72 -6.02
CA VAL A 28 7.98 16.44 -5.83
C VAL A 28 7.82 17.88 -6.33
N ARG A 29 8.02 18.84 -5.45
CA ARG A 29 7.98 20.25 -5.79
C ARG A 29 9.34 20.76 -6.27
N LYS A 30 9.34 21.97 -6.85
CA LYS A 30 10.56 22.61 -7.39
C LYS A 30 11.64 22.87 -6.34
N ASP A 31 11.24 23.02 -5.07
CA ASP A 31 12.15 23.22 -3.94
C ASP A 31 12.77 21.89 -3.42
N GLY A 32 12.42 20.76 -4.05
CA GLY A 32 12.87 19.42 -3.65
C GLY A 32 12.07 18.82 -2.50
N GLY A 33 11.18 19.59 -1.87
CA GLY A 33 10.19 19.08 -0.92
C GLY A 33 9.00 18.45 -1.63
N GLY A 34 8.04 17.94 -0.85
CA GLY A 34 6.86 17.32 -1.44
C GLY A 34 6.01 16.57 -0.45
N GLN A 35 5.24 15.63 -0.97
CA GLN A 35 4.36 14.77 -0.21
C GLN A 35 4.36 13.36 -0.77
N LEU A 36 4.45 12.37 0.11
CA LEU A 36 4.15 10.97 -0.18
C LEU A 36 2.75 10.69 0.38
N THR A 37 1.86 10.20 -0.48
CA THR A 37 0.51 9.78 -0.08
C THR A 37 0.33 8.33 -0.46
N GLU A 38 -0.25 7.54 0.45
CA GLU A 38 -0.61 6.16 0.20
C GLU A 38 -2.08 5.97 0.57
N ASP A 39 -2.91 5.69 -0.44
CA ASP A 39 -4.33 5.36 -0.32
C ASP A 39 -4.53 3.87 -0.49
N MET A 40 -5.17 3.22 0.48
CA MET A 40 -5.52 1.81 0.40
C MET A 40 -7.04 1.64 0.52
N ASP A 41 -7.62 0.89 -0.42
CA ASP A 41 -9.01 0.44 -0.34
C ASP A 41 -9.04 -1.06 0.00
N MET A 42 -9.41 -1.35 1.23
CA MET A 42 -9.52 -2.71 1.78
C MET A 42 -10.99 -3.09 2.02
N SER A 43 -11.93 -2.44 1.35
CA SER A 43 -13.38 -2.60 1.60
C SER A 43 -13.83 -4.05 1.44
N GLN A 44 -13.20 -4.82 0.56
CA GLN A 44 -13.51 -6.24 0.36
C GLN A 44 -13.12 -7.13 1.54
N VAL A 45 -12.10 -6.72 2.32
CA VAL A 45 -11.74 -7.44 3.54
C VAL A 45 -12.92 -7.42 4.52
N ILE A 46 -13.66 -6.32 4.57
CA ILE A 46 -14.88 -6.22 5.42
C ILE A 46 -15.97 -7.18 4.94
N ASP A 47 -16.16 -7.32 3.63
CA ASP A 47 -17.12 -8.28 3.06
C ASP A 47 -16.78 -9.72 3.44
N ILE A 48 -15.52 -10.08 3.32
CA ILE A 48 -15.02 -11.40 3.71
C ILE A 48 -15.20 -11.62 5.21
N LEU A 49 -14.78 -10.68 6.06
CA LEU A 49 -14.90 -10.81 7.50
C LEU A 49 -16.36 -10.92 7.94
N GLN A 50 -17.26 -10.13 7.37
CA GLN A 50 -18.70 -10.23 7.69
C GLN A 50 -19.31 -11.57 7.27
N THR A 51 -18.85 -12.15 6.16
CA THR A 51 -19.31 -13.46 5.70
C THR A 51 -18.90 -14.58 6.65
N TYR A 52 -17.68 -14.50 7.20
CA TYR A 52 -17.14 -15.58 8.06
C TYR A 52 -17.51 -15.44 9.53
N MET A 53 -17.59 -14.23 10.09
CA MET A 53 -17.82 -14.05 11.53
C MET A 53 -19.07 -13.24 11.88
N GLY A 54 -19.66 -12.54 10.92
CA GLY A 54 -20.82 -11.67 11.17
C GLY A 54 -20.48 -10.37 11.91
N LYS A 55 -21.39 -9.39 11.85
CA LYS A 55 -21.18 -8.03 12.41
C LYS A 55 -21.04 -8.03 13.93
N ASP A 56 -21.84 -8.85 14.63
CA ASP A 56 -21.84 -8.90 16.11
C ASP A 56 -20.51 -9.42 16.66
N GLU A 57 -19.91 -10.40 16.00
CA GLU A 57 -18.61 -10.93 16.40
C GLU A 57 -17.48 -9.95 16.09
N MET A 58 -17.56 -9.22 14.96
CA MET A 58 -16.65 -8.14 14.64
C MET A 58 -16.68 -7.06 15.72
N ALA A 59 -17.87 -6.63 16.15
CA ALA A 59 -18.03 -5.64 17.20
C ALA A 59 -17.45 -6.12 18.55
N LYS A 60 -17.63 -7.39 18.92
CA LYS A 60 -17.01 -7.98 20.13
C LYS A 60 -15.50 -7.98 20.07
N LYS A 61 -14.91 -8.08 18.88
CA LYS A 61 -13.47 -7.99 18.64
C LYS A 61 -12.97 -6.54 18.52
N GLY A 62 -13.79 -5.55 18.81
CA GLY A 62 -13.43 -4.14 18.77
C GLY A 62 -13.40 -3.53 17.36
N ILE A 63 -13.84 -4.27 16.33
CA ILE A 63 -13.95 -3.76 14.97
C ILE A 63 -15.26 -2.98 14.87
N GLN A 64 -15.18 -1.65 14.91
CA GLN A 64 -16.34 -0.75 14.94
C GLN A 64 -16.23 0.29 13.83
N THR A 65 -17.39 0.79 13.39
CA THR A 65 -17.45 1.92 12.45
C THR A 65 -16.71 3.13 13.03
N MET A 66 -15.79 3.67 12.23
CA MET A 66 -15.00 4.85 12.59
C MET A 66 -14.67 5.67 11.35
N ASP A 67 -14.52 6.98 11.56
CA ASP A 67 -14.01 7.93 10.57
C ASP A 67 -13.11 8.92 11.34
N THR A 68 -11.79 8.69 11.32
CA THR A 68 -10.86 9.40 12.18
C THR A 68 -9.53 9.71 11.51
N THR A 69 -8.87 10.76 11.98
CA THR A 69 -7.51 11.09 11.58
C THR A 69 -6.58 11.00 12.78
N VAL A 70 -5.56 10.17 12.66
CA VAL A 70 -4.49 10.03 13.64
C VAL A 70 -3.29 10.85 13.17
N TYR A 71 -2.84 11.79 13.99
CA TYR A 71 -1.62 12.55 13.75
C TYR A 71 -0.43 11.78 14.34
N LEU A 72 0.54 11.45 13.50
CA LEU A 72 1.65 10.60 13.92
C LEU A 72 2.53 11.21 15.01
N LYS A 73 2.55 12.54 15.14
CA LYS A 73 3.26 13.24 16.23
C LYS A 73 2.90 12.66 17.61
N ASP A 74 1.62 12.35 17.83
CA ASP A 74 1.13 11.89 19.12
C ASP A 74 1.64 10.48 19.49
N ILE A 75 1.89 9.66 18.46
CA ILE A 75 2.45 8.30 18.61
C ILE A 75 3.99 8.35 18.65
N VAL A 76 4.58 9.11 17.73
CA VAL A 76 6.03 9.20 17.54
C VAL A 76 6.72 9.83 18.75
N ASP A 77 6.11 10.87 19.32
CA ASP A 77 6.68 11.60 20.48
C ASP A 77 6.75 10.69 21.73
N THR A 78 5.81 9.76 21.89
CA THR A 78 5.76 8.81 23.01
C THR A 78 6.57 7.53 22.78
N SER A 79 6.99 7.26 21.54
CA SER A 79 7.76 6.05 21.21
C SER A 79 9.14 6.06 21.87
N THR A 80 9.49 4.97 22.54
CA THR A 80 10.82 4.74 23.11
C THR A 80 11.75 3.94 22.18
N THR A 81 11.23 3.40 21.09
CA THR A 81 11.97 2.54 20.16
C THR A 81 12.45 3.26 18.89
N LEU A 82 11.85 4.41 18.57
CA LEU A 82 12.22 5.20 17.40
C LEU A 82 13.39 6.14 17.72
N SER A 83 14.40 6.16 16.83
CA SER A 83 15.47 7.15 16.89
C SER A 83 14.96 8.57 16.63
N ALA A 84 15.70 9.58 17.08
CA ALA A 84 15.34 10.98 16.86
C ALA A 84 15.16 11.32 15.36
N GLU A 85 16.00 10.73 14.49
CA GLU A 85 15.89 10.92 13.04
C GLU A 85 14.59 10.32 12.49
N LYS A 86 14.26 9.08 12.85
CA LYS A 86 12.99 8.46 12.45
C LYS A 86 11.79 9.25 12.95
N LYS A 87 11.84 9.72 14.20
CA LYS A 87 10.80 10.61 14.75
C LYS A 87 10.61 11.86 13.92
N ALA A 88 11.69 12.55 13.55
CA ALA A 88 11.61 13.77 12.76
C ALA A 88 10.97 13.56 11.38
N LEU A 89 11.24 12.42 10.73
CA LEU A 89 10.66 12.06 9.44
C LEU A 89 9.16 11.74 9.52
N LEU A 90 8.75 11.03 10.58
CA LEU A 90 7.38 10.52 10.72
C LEU A 90 6.42 11.52 11.36
N ARG A 91 6.93 12.39 12.23
CA ARG A 91 6.15 13.33 13.05
C ARG A 91 5.19 14.23 12.25
N PRO A 92 5.52 14.74 11.04
CA PRO A 92 4.59 15.53 10.23
C PRO A 92 3.50 14.70 9.55
N GLY A 93 3.59 13.37 9.62
CA GLY A 93 2.65 12.46 8.99
C GLY A 93 1.30 12.37 9.68
N LYS A 94 0.31 11.93 8.93
CA LYS A 94 -1.04 11.62 9.42
C LYS A 94 -1.62 10.42 8.70
N VAL A 95 -2.51 9.71 9.38
CA VAL A 95 -3.28 8.57 8.84
C VAL A 95 -4.75 8.86 9.04
N HIS A 96 -5.52 8.89 7.96
CA HIS A 96 -6.97 8.93 7.99
C HIS A 96 -7.51 7.50 7.79
N ILE A 97 -8.44 7.08 8.64
CA ILE A 97 -9.02 5.75 8.62
C ILE A 97 -10.53 5.90 8.57
N LYS A 98 -11.13 5.31 7.55
CA LYS A 98 -12.57 5.22 7.40
C LYS A 98 -12.98 3.75 7.36
N LEU A 99 -13.67 3.31 8.39
CA LEU A 99 -14.30 2.00 8.51
C LEU A 99 -15.79 2.17 8.68
N ASP A 100 -16.58 1.65 7.76
CA ASP A 100 -18.04 1.64 7.83
C ASP A 100 -18.53 0.21 7.60
N LEU A 101 -19.02 -0.44 8.66
CA LEU A 101 -19.45 -1.83 8.61
C LEU A 101 -20.79 -2.00 7.87
N GLU A 102 -21.63 -0.96 7.83
CA GLU A 102 -22.91 -1.01 7.11
C GLU A 102 -22.70 -0.82 5.60
N ALA A 103 -21.89 0.19 5.23
CA ALA A 103 -21.56 0.47 3.84
C ALA A 103 -20.48 -0.46 3.30
N LYS A 104 -19.88 -1.33 4.16
CA LYS A 104 -18.76 -2.22 3.84
C LYS A 104 -17.56 -1.45 3.26
N ILE A 105 -17.20 -0.35 3.89
CA ILE A 105 -16.07 0.49 3.50
C ILE A 105 -14.94 0.30 4.50
N PHE A 106 -13.73 0.04 3.99
CA PHE A 106 -12.50 0.14 4.76
C PHE A 106 -11.41 0.80 3.90
N LYS A 107 -11.15 2.08 4.17
CA LYS A 107 -10.16 2.88 3.45
C LYS A 107 -9.20 3.53 4.42
N THR A 108 -7.93 3.56 4.03
CA THR A 108 -6.92 4.32 4.75
C THR A 108 -6.21 5.27 3.80
N ARG A 109 -5.87 6.45 4.30
CA ARG A 109 -5.02 7.43 3.62
C ARG A 109 -3.90 7.85 4.54
N MET A 110 -2.68 7.54 4.16
CA MET A 110 -1.47 7.99 4.83
C MET A 110 -0.85 9.16 4.06
N VAL A 111 -0.42 10.18 4.76
CA VAL A 111 0.18 11.38 4.16
C VAL A 111 1.44 11.75 4.92
N PHE A 112 2.55 11.83 4.20
CA PHE A 112 3.88 12.16 4.73
C PHE A 112 4.49 13.31 3.95
N PRO A 113 4.42 14.55 4.47
CA PRO A 113 5.18 15.66 3.92
C PRO A 113 6.68 15.42 4.09
N PHE A 114 7.48 15.78 3.10
CA PHE A 114 8.95 15.77 3.18
C PHE A 114 9.51 17.11 2.70
N THR A 115 10.68 17.48 3.23
CA THR A 115 11.29 18.79 2.97
C THR A 115 12.41 18.74 1.93
N SER A 116 12.88 17.52 1.58
CA SER A 116 13.90 17.29 0.56
C SER A 116 13.78 15.88 -0.03
N GLN A 117 14.40 15.67 -1.17
CA GLN A 117 14.46 14.34 -1.80
C GLN A 117 15.26 13.33 -0.95
N GLU A 118 16.27 13.79 -0.20
CA GLU A 118 16.96 12.96 0.79
C GLU A 118 16.01 12.47 1.89
N ASN A 119 15.14 13.38 2.39
CA ASN A 119 14.14 13.00 3.39
C ASN A 119 13.09 12.04 2.82
N LEU A 120 12.71 12.18 1.55
CA LEU A 120 11.85 11.20 0.86
C LEU A 120 12.52 9.81 0.81
N GLN A 121 13.80 9.73 0.44
CA GLN A 121 14.54 8.47 0.42
C GLN A 121 14.61 7.82 1.81
N LYS A 122 14.90 8.60 2.85
CA LYS A 122 14.91 8.14 4.24
C LYS A 122 13.53 7.68 4.70
N LEU A 123 12.49 8.41 4.33
CA LEU A 123 11.10 8.06 4.64
C LEU A 123 10.73 6.69 4.05
N TYR A 124 11.05 6.44 2.78
CA TYR A 124 10.89 5.13 2.16
C TYR A 124 11.63 4.02 2.92
N THR A 125 12.85 4.27 3.35
CA THR A 125 13.62 3.31 4.13
C THR A 125 12.94 3.01 5.47
N VAL A 126 12.43 4.03 6.15
CA VAL A 126 11.74 3.88 7.45
C VAL A 126 10.40 3.14 7.28
N MET A 127 9.66 3.42 6.21
CA MET A 127 8.39 2.74 5.94
C MET A 127 8.58 1.28 5.55
N SER A 128 9.65 0.98 4.81
CA SER A 128 9.94 -0.38 4.32
C SER A 128 10.60 -1.30 5.34
N ASP A 129 11.17 -0.77 6.43
CA ASP A 129 11.80 -1.62 7.46
C ASP A 129 10.78 -2.25 8.44
N GLY A 130 9.48 -1.97 8.25
CA GLY A 130 8.39 -2.52 9.05
C GLY A 130 8.39 -2.11 10.53
N SER A 131 9.47 -1.47 11.01
CA SER A 131 9.64 -1.15 12.43
C SER A 131 8.82 0.06 12.86
N ALA A 132 8.52 0.96 11.92
CA ALA A 132 7.81 2.20 12.21
C ALA A 132 6.29 2.06 12.12
N PHE A 133 5.83 1.24 11.22
CA PHE A 133 4.41 1.11 10.86
C PHE A 133 4.00 -0.35 10.65
N GLY A 134 4.71 -1.31 11.23
CA GLY A 134 4.18 -2.69 11.17
C GLY A 134 2.67 -2.58 11.29
N SER A 135 1.98 -2.80 10.16
CA SER A 135 0.56 -2.53 9.91
C SER A 135 -0.37 -2.99 11.03
N THR A 136 0.11 -3.93 11.83
CA THR A 136 -0.49 -4.46 13.03
C THR A 136 -0.43 -3.50 14.23
N LYS A 137 0.60 -2.67 14.41
CA LYS A 137 0.67 -1.82 15.61
C LYS A 137 -0.09 -0.52 15.49
N LEU A 138 -0.09 0.13 14.32
CA LEU A 138 -0.88 1.34 14.11
C LEU A 138 -2.37 1.02 13.98
N LEU A 139 -2.71 -0.07 13.29
CA LEU A 139 -4.08 -0.59 13.18
C LEU A 139 -4.48 -1.44 14.40
N GLY A 140 -3.54 -2.12 15.06
CA GLY A 140 -3.80 -2.94 16.24
C GLY A 140 -4.21 -2.13 17.47
N ASN A 141 -3.75 -0.89 17.61
CA ASN A 141 -4.28 0.04 18.62
C ASN A 141 -5.73 0.50 18.32
N LEU A 142 -6.22 0.29 17.09
CA LEU A 142 -7.58 0.63 16.66
C LEU A 142 -8.53 -0.57 16.72
N GLY A 143 -8.01 -1.80 16.82
CA GLY A 143 -8.79 -3.04 16.79
C GLY A 143 -8.69 -3.93 18.04
N GLY A 144 -8.04 -3.49 19.12
CA GLY A 144 -7.77 -4.32 20.31
C GLY A 144 -6.61 -5.30 20.09
N ASP A 145 -6.03 -5.80 21.19
CA ASP A 145 -4.85 -6.69 21.19
C ASP A 145 -5.06 -8.00 20.39
N ASP A 146 -6.31 -8.41 20.15
CA ASP A 146 -6.66 -9.64 19.42
C ASP A 146 -6.95 -9.42 17.92
N ALA A 147 -7.04 -8.19 17.43
CA ALA A 147 -7.31 -7.93 16.01
C ALA A 147 -6.08 -8.17 15.11
N GLY A 148 -4.89 -8.34 15.69
CA GLY A 148 -3.63 -8.59 14.99
C GLY A 148 -3.42 -10.02 14.48
N GLY A 149 -4.35 -10.94 14.75
CA GLY A 149 -4.16 -12.38 14.49
C GLY A 149 -4.78 -12.95 13.23
N GLY A 150 -5.49 -12.18 12.42
CA GLY A 150 -6.26 -12.77 11.34
C GLY A 150 -6.41 -11.92 10.09
N GLY A 151 -5.51 -12.06 9.13
CA GLY A 151 -5.90 -12.02 7.74
C GLY A 151 -5.61 -10.78 6.90
N THR A 152 -5.10 -9.68 7.42
CA THR A 152 -4.62 -8.60 6.53
C THR A 152 -3.15 -8.83 6.18
N PRO A 153 -2.83 -8.98 4.88
CA PRO A 153 -1.42 -9.13 4.47
C PRO A 153 -0.62 -7.91 4.92
N ASP A 154 0.53 -8.12 5.54
CA ASP A 154 1.48 -7.05 5.82
C ASP A 154 2.14 -6.57 4.52
N LEU A 155 1.54 -5.57 3.88
CA LEU A 155 2.03 -5.02 2.60
C LEU A 155 3.41 -4.36 2.73
N SER A 156 3.86 -3.99 3.94
CA SER A 156 5.21 -3.43 4.16
C SER A 156 6.31 -4.41 3.75
N GLN A 157 6.03 -5.71 3.80
CA GLN A 157 6.97 -6.75 3.37
C GLN A 157 7.28 -6.65 1.87
N PHE A 158 6.30 -6.23 1.04
CA PHE A 158 6.50 -6.06 -0.40
C PHE A 158 7.26 -4.78 -0.74
N THR A 159 7.04 -3.71 0.00
CA THR A 159 7.81 -2.46 -0.20
C THR A 159 9.24 -2.61 0.28
N GLY A 160 9.48 -3.40 1.31
CA GLY A 160 10.80 -3.66 1.90
C GLY A 160 11.81 -4.35 1.00
N ILE A 161 11.36 -5.02 -0.07
CA ILE A 161 12.26 -5.66 -1.04
C ILE A 161 12.86 -4.69 -2.06
N TYR A 162 12.44 -3.42 -2.08
CA TYR A 162 12.96 -2.43 -3.01
C TYR A 162 13.89 -1.44 -2.31
N THR A 163 14.90 -1.02 -3.05
CA THR A 163 15.73 0.15 -2.70
C THR A 163 15.21 1.33 -3.50
N PHE A 164 14.82 2.38 -2.79
CA PHE A 164 14.38 3.64 -3.37
C PHE A 164 15.50 4.68 -3.28
N SER A 165 15.71 5.44 -4.35
CA SER A 165 16.64 6.57 -4.39
C SER A 165 15.98 7.77 -5.05
N SER A 166 16.17 8.94 -4.45
CA SER A 166 15.66 10.21 -4.96
C SER A 166 16.75 11.26 -4.85
N LEU A 167 17.16 11.81 -5.98
CA LEU A 167 18.16 12.85 -6.13
C LEU A 167 17.60 13.94 -7.05
N ASP A 168 18.20 15.15 -7.04
CA ASP A 168 17.78 16.18 -7.99
C ASP A 168 17.98 15.70 -9.43
N GLY A 169 16.86 15.62 -10.15
CA GLY A 169 16.80 15.18 -11.55
C GLY A 169 16.73 13.67 -11.75
N MET A 170 16.74 12.85 -10.69
CA MET A 170 16.64 11.40 -10.82
C MET A 170 15.86 10.76 -9.68
N MET A 171 14.99 9.83 -10.03
CA MET A 171 14.31 8.95 -9.07
C MET A 171 14.40 7.50 -9.54
N SER A 172 14.67 6.57 -8.63
CA SER A 172 14.72 5.16 -8.98
C SER A 172 14.20 4.26 -7.86
N LYS A 173 13.59 3.14 -8.28
CA LYS A 173 13.16 2.02 -7.43
C LYS A 173 13.75 0.75 -8.02
N LYS A 174 14.53 0.01 -7.25
CA LYS A 174 15.24 -1.19 -7.68
C LYS A 174 15.01 -2.34 -6.72
N VAL A 175 14.82 -3.55 -7.24
CA VAL A 175 14.64 -4.74 -6.41
C VAL A 175 15.95 -5.13 -5.72
N ASN A 176 15.86 -5.40 -4.43
CA ASN A 176 16.91 -6.09 -3.69
C ASN A 176 16.65 -7.60 -3.80
N ARG A 177 17.44 -8.28 -4.65
CA ARG A 177 17.26 -9.70 -4.97
C ARG A 177 17.36 -10.64 -3.77
N GLU A 178 18.16 -10.31 -2.77
CA GLU A 178 18.31 -11.11 -1.56
C GLU A 178 17.03 -11.03 -0.71
N LYS A 179 16.54 -9.81 -0.49
CA LYS A 179 15.30 -9.58 0.26
C LYS A 179 14.09 -10.16 -0.47
N TRP A 180 14.05 -10.02 -1.80
CA TRP A 180 12.99 -10.61 -2.62
C TRP A 180 12.97 -12.14 -2.47
N LYS A 181 14.12 -12.80 -2.60
CA LYS A 181 14.22 -14.25 -2.41
C LYS A 181 13.76 -14.67 -1.02
N ALA A 182 14.22 -13.96 0.03
CA ALA A 182 13.79 -14.23 1.40
C ALA A 182 12.28 -14.03 1.61
N LEU A 183 11.64 -13.14 0.86
CA LEU A 183 10.18 -12.95 0.88
C LEU A 183 9.46 -14.11 0.21
N VAL A 184 9.81 -14.45 -1.04
CA VAL A 184 9.08 -15.46 -1.82
C VAL A 184 9.20 -16.87 -1.25
N ASP A 185 10.27 -17.14 -0.49
CA ASP A 185 10.49 -18.42 0.20
C ASP A 185 9.61 -18.58 1.47
N ARG A 186 8.84 -17.57 1.87
CA ARG A 186 7.94 -17.65 3.03
C ARG A 186 6.66 -18.43 2.71
N PRO A 187 6.18 -19.28 3.65
CA PRO A 187 4.94 -20.05 3.44
C PRO A 187 3.71 -19.19 3.13
N GLU A 188 3.63 -17.99 3.70
CA GLU A 188 2.52 -17.06 3.49
C GLU A 188 2.42 -16.60 2.02
N MET A 189 3.54 -16.52 1.31
CA MET A 189 3.56 -16.14 -0.11
C MET A 189 2.93 -17.22 -1.00
N ALA A 190 3.08 -18.48 -0.64
CA ALA A 190 2.38 -19.56 -1.32
C ALA A 190 0.85 -19.48 -1.14
N GLN A 191 0.40 -19.10 0.07
CA GLN A 191 -1.03 -18.90 0.34
C GLN A 191 -1.58 -17.69 -0.44
N MET A 192 -0.82 -16.60 -0.53
CA MET A 192 -1.21 -15.44 -1.36
C MET A 192 -1.33 -15.79 -2.84
N LYS A 193 -0.39 -16.55 -3.39
CA LYS A 193 -0.47 -17.03 -4.77
C LYS A 193 -1.70 -17.93 -4.99
N GLN A 194 -2.03 -18.78 -4.03
CA GLN A 194 -3.23 -19.59 -4.09
C GLN A 194 -4.50 -18.73 -4.04
N ALA A 195 -4.55 -17.73 -3.18
CA ALA A 195 -5.68 -16.80 -3.10
C ALA A 195 -5.85 -15.98 -4.39
N SER A 196 -4.75 -15.61 -5.06
CA SER A 196 -4.79 -14.97 -6.38
C SER A 196 -5.41 -15.88 -7.45
N GLN A 197 -5.08 -17.17 -7.45
CA GLN A 197 -5.70 -18.14 -8.36
C GLN A 197 -7.22 -18.29 -8.12
N MET A 198 -7.69 -17.90 -6.93
CA MET A 198 -9.12 -17.85 -6.57
C MET A 198 -9.76 -16.50 -6.87
N GLY A 199 -9.06 -15.57 -7.53
CA GLY A 199 -9.56 -14.27 -7.96
C GLY A 199 -9.26 -13.11 -7.02
N MET A 200 -8.41 -13.27 -5.99
CA MET A 200 -7.93 -12.16 -5.19
C MET A 200 -6.82 -11.42 -5.95
N GLU A 201 -7.02 -10.14 -6.20
CA GLU A 201 -6.05 -9.27 -6.83
C GLU A 201 -5.61 -8.17 -5.85
N ILE A 202 -4.34 -7.79 -5.91
CA ILE A 202 -3.80 -6.63 -5.21
C ILE A 202 -3.24 -5.68 -6.26
N ASN A 203 -4.05 -4.68 -6.61
CA ASN A 203 -3.67 -3.68 -7.60
C ASN A 203 -2.85 -2.58 -6.93
N TYR A 204 -1.70 -2.31 -7.48
CA TYR A 204 -0.82 -1.24 -7.02
C TYR A 204 -0.64 -0.21 -8.13
N THR A 205 -0.91 1.05 -7.82
CA THR A 205 -0.68 2.17 -8.73
C THR A 205 0.32 3.12 -8.08
N THR A 206 1.44 3.38 -8.74
CA THR A 206 2.37 4.45 -8.37
C THR A 206 2.18 5.63 -9.32
N VAL A 207 1.91 6.81 -8.77
CA VAL A 207 1.85 8.08 -9.47
C VAL A 207 2.98 8.97 -8.99
N ILE A 208 3.83 9.44 -9.89
CA ILE A 208 4.97 10.30 -9.58
C ILE A 208 4.77 11.64 -10.28
N GLU A 209 4.56 12.69 -9.51
CA GLU A 209 4.42 14.07 -9.98
C GLU A 209 5.76 14.79 -9.86
N LEU A 210 6.36 15.12 -11.00
CA LEU A 210 7.70 15.66 -11.13
C LEU A 210 7.69 17.19 -11.20
N PRO A 211 8.71 17.87 -10.65
CA PRO A 211 8.81 19.34 -10.71
C PRO A 211 9.10 19.87 -12.13
N ARG A 212 9.60 19.00 -13.00
CA ARG A 212 9.95 19.28 -14.42
C ARG A 212 9.71 18.04 -15.28
N PRO A 213 9.61 18.19 -16.62
CA PRO A 213 9.30 17.07 -17.51
C PRO A 213 10.33 15.94 -17.43
N ALA A 214 9.87 14.71 -17.44
CA ALA A 214 10.71 13.51 -17.55
C ALA A 214 11.42 13.51 -18.91
N LYS A 215 12.73 13.21 -18.87
CA LYS A 215 13.59 13.04 -20.04
C LYS A 215 13.67 11.59 -20.47
N LYS A 216 13.73 10.69 -19.50
CA LYS A 216 13.87 9.25 -19.72
C LYS A 216 13.19 8.46 -18.62
N ILE A 217 12.54 7.36 -18.99
CA ILE A 217 11.94 6.40 -18.07
C ILE A 217 12.38 5.01 -18.51
N SER A 218 12.92 4.22 -17.58
CA SER A 218 13.40 2.87 -17.89
C SER A 218 12.30 1.82 -17.96
N ASN A 219 11.19 2.03 -17.24
CA ASN A 219 10.10 1.05 -17.20
C ASN A 219 9.21 1.18 -18.44
N PRO A 220 9.06 0.13 -19.27
CA PRO A 220 8.32 0.19 -20.53
C PRO A 220 6.80 0.26 -20.34
N THR A 221 6.28 -0.10 -19.15
CA THR A 221 4.84 -0.06 -18.86
C THR A 221 4.40 1.29 -18.28
N ALA A 222 5.36 2.18 -17.98
CA ALA A 222 5.08 3.51 -17.46
C ALA A 222 4.29 4.35 -18.46
N LYS A 223 3.21 4.98 -17.97
CA LYS A 223 2.42 5.95 -18.74
C LYS A 223 2.87 7.36 -18.34
N LEU A 224 3.09 8.19 -19.33
CA LEU A 224 3.51 9.57 -19.16
C LEU A 224 2.36 10.51 -19.55
N SER A 225 2.13 11.56 -18.75
CA SER A 225 1.20 12.64 -19.11
C SER A 225 1.70 13.45 -20.33
N ASP A 226 0.83 14.23 -20.96
CA ASP A 226 1.18 15.03 -22.14
C ASP A 226 2.27 16.07 -21.84
N ASP A 227 2.25 16.67 -20.66
CA ASP A 227 3.26 17.61 -20.17
C ASP A 227 4.54 16.93 -19.64
N LYS A 228 4.58 15.59 -19.66
CA LYS A 228 5.66 14.73 -19.19
C LYS A 228 6.02 14.92 -17.71
N LYS A 229 5.12 15.43 -16.89
CA LYS A 229 5.38 15.63 -15.46
C LYS A 229 4.78 14.58 -14.57
N THR A 230 3.80 13.82 -15.04
CA THR A 230 3.20 12.74 -14.27
C THR A 230 3.56 11.39 -14.89
N VAL A 231 4.19 10.54 -14.11
CA VAL A 231 4.52 9.16 -14.46
C VAL A 231 3.59 8.24 -13.69
N THR A 232 2.87 7.35 -14.37
CA THR A 232 1.97 6.36 -13.75
C THR A 232 2.43 4.96 -14.09
N LEU A 233 2.58 4.13 -13.06
CA LEU A 233 2.89 2.70 -13.13
C LEU A 233 1.73 1.94 -12.49
N LYS A 234 1.25 0.89 -13.15
CA LYS A 234 0.20 0.01 -12.63
C LYS A 234 0.64 -1.43 -12.74
N TYR A 235 0.44 -2.19 -11.69
CA TYR A 235 0.83 -3.59 -11.62
C TYR A 235 0.00 -4.35 -10.57
N ASN A 236 -0.06 -5.68 -10.72
CA ASN A 236 -0.59 -6.55 -9.69
C ASN A 236 0.56 -6.95 -8.75
N LEU A 237 0.37 -6.77 -7.44
CA LEU A 237 1.44 -7.02 -6.45
C LEU A 237 1.82 -8.49 -6.37
N ILE A 238 0.89 -9.40 -6.69
CA ILE A 238 1.15 -10.84 -6.66
C ILE A 238 2.03 -11.26 -7.84
N ASP A 239 1.88 -10.62 -9.00
CA ASP A 239 2.78 -10.83 -10.15
C ASP A 239 4.23 -10.45 -9.83
N ALA A 240 4.43 -9.51 -8.90
CA ALA A 240 5.76 -9.13 -8.43
C ALA A 240 6.49 -10.24 -7.67
N LEU A 241 5.77 -11.23 -7.14
CA LEU A 241 6.40 -12.40 -6.52
C LEU A 241 7.14 -13.26 -7.57
N ASP A 242 6.69 -13.24 -8.82
CA ASP A 242 7.33 -13.96 -9.92
C ASP A 242 8.21 -13.04 -10.78
N HIS A 243 7.82 -11.76 -10.92
CA HIS A 243 8.45 -10.77 -11.79
C HIS A 243 8.71 -9.44 -11.07
N PRO A 244 9.59 -9.40 -10.04
CA PRO A 244 9.82 -8.21 -9.23
C PRO A 244 10.40 -7.03 -10.03
N GLU A 245 11.04 -7.29 -11.17
CA GLU A 245 11.58 -6.28 -12.09
C GLU A 245 10.48 -5.42 -12.74
N GLN A 246 9.24 -5.85 -12.79
CA GLN A 246 8.13 -5.05 -13.32
C GLN A 246 7.88 -3.78 -12.49
N PHE A 247 8.29 -3.78 -11.24
CA PHE A 247 8.18 -2.65 -10.31
C PHE A 247 9.39 -1.73 -10.32
N GLU A 248 10.45 -2.11 -11.05
CA GLU A 248 11.64 -1.28 -11.14
C GLU A 248 11.40 -0.10 -12.08
N TYR A 249 11.94 1.03 -11.70
CA TYR A 249 12.04 2.18 -12.59
C TYR A 249 13.29 3.02 -12.28
N THR A 250 13.71 3.77 -13.29
CA THR A 250 14.58 4.93 -13.17
C THR A 250 13.97 6.02 -14.04
N ILE A 251 13.78 7.20 -13.47
CA ILE A 251 13.21 8.38 -14.10
C ILE A 251 14.25 9.49 -14.03
N ASP A 252 14.70 9.98 -15.18
CA ASP A 252 15.51 11.19 -15.31
C ASP A 252 14.59 12.36 -15.69
N TYR A 253 14.65 13.51 -14.97
CA TYR A 253 13.76 14.65 -15.18
C TYR A 253 14.45 16.02 -14.99
#